data_ed17e9544ee4ee2048608d198dc35d0f
#
_entry.id   ed17e9544ee4ee2048608d198dc35d0f
#
_cell.length_a   1.000
_cell.length_b   1.000
_cell.length_c   1.000
_cell.angle_alpha   90.00
_cell.angle_beta   90.00
_cell.angle_gamma   90.00
#
_symmetry.space_group_name_H-M   'P 1'
#
loop_
_entity.id
_entity.type
_entity.pdbx_description
1 polymer ?
#
loop_
_entity_poly.entity_id
_entity_poly.type
_entity_poly.pdbx_seq_one_letter_code
_entity_poly.pdbx_strand_id
1 'polypeptide(L)'
;MKKILLESEITDSLMPLEPNCEYLVENQQVSYFAVKTNGDLLVTNINNDELNLFKANIDLNRKEIIVFRAGGAGDILFMFPLLDEIKRRFPSCSLTVCCNSDYHFVATNCKSVDKVLSFPIKVKDLPEKCVILNLEGAVEKNDAVPAVDCMFWAAGMARPDSETIKKSLVYTPKEEDVRNAHLIPVAKNKDRIRIGYQWSASSPVRSYPHKNSCELVTKLAQDGGFEVCLLGEPDSIEIGSSPKKGWVYNMTKQGLSWEQSVAFLKSCDLVIGPDSSGIHFAGAMGIKALGLYAPFQWDLRTNYFDSVWCFQQRGECAPCNHHSNNKNGLFPKDKPCSQSGQCEVLATLNPDRVFKKALQLLNK
;
A
#
# COMPACT_ATOMS: atom_id res chain seq x y z
N MET A 1 -19.52 -9.83 -6.48
CA MET A 1 -19.46 -8.59 -7.31
C MET A 1 -20.86 -8.21 -7.75
N LYS A 2 -21.09 -6.95 -8.10
CA LYS A 2 -22.36 -6.45 -8.62
C LYS A 2 -22.09 -5.64 -9.88
N LYS A 3 -23.07 -5.54 -10.76
CA LYS A 3 -23.07 -4.53 -11.80
C LYS A 3 -23.72 -3.27 -11.26
N ILE A 4 -23.17 -2.13 -11.58
CA ILE A 4 -23.85 -0.84 -11.43
C ILE A 4 -23.97 -0.20 -12.81
N LEU A 5 -25.14 0.34 -13.11
CA LEU A 5 -25.37 1.22 -14.25
C LEU A 5 -25.53 2.63 -13.69
N LEU A 6 -24.73 3.56 -14.18
CA LEU A 6 -24.79 4.96 -13.77
C LEU A 6 -25.69 5.71 -14.74
N GLU A 7 -26.64 6.48 -14.22
CA GLU A 7 -27.47 7.39 -15.00
C GLU A 7 -26.84 8.79 -15.14
N SER A 8 -25.95 9.15 -14.21
CA SER A 8 -25.20 10.41 -14.22
C SER A 8 -23.69 10.19 -14.21
N GLU A 9 -22.95 11.17 -14.73
CA GLU A 9 -21.47 11.17 -14.71
C GLU A 9 -20.93 11.33 -13.29
N ILE A 10 -19.92 10.55 -12.94
CA ILE A 10 -19.12 10.79 -11.73
C ILE A 10 -17.84 11.50 -12.13
N THR A 11 -17.72 12.77 -11.77
CA THR A 11 -16.53 13.61 -11.99
C THR A 11 -15.53 13.55 -10.83
N ASP A 12 -15.48 12.45 -10.11
CA ASP A 12 -14.48 12.26 -9.07
C ASP A 12 -13.09 12.18 -9.72
N SER A 13 -12.17 13.03 -9.28
CA SER A 13 -10.79 13.08 -9.79
C SER A 13 -10.03 11.75 -9.67
N LEU A 14 -10.47 10.87 -8.76
CA LEU A 14 -9.86 9.56 -8.55
C LEU A 14 -10.47 8.46 -9.42
N MET A 15 -11.71 8.59 -9.83
CA MET A 15 -12.42 7.59 -10.65
C MET A 15 -13.52 8.26 -11.49
N PRO A 16 -13.19 8.91 -12.61
CA PRO A 16 -14.21 9.44 -13.51
C PRO A 16 -14.96 8.27 -14.15
N LEU A 17 -16.28 8.23 -13.96
CA LEU A 17 -17.16 7.20 -14.52
C LEU A 17 -18.14 7.83 -15.50
N GLU A 18 -18.26 7.22 -16.67
CA GLU A 18 -19.14 7.70 -17.72
C GLU A 18 -20.60 7.31 -17.46
N PRO A 19 -21.58 8.17 -17.78
CA PRO A 19 -22.99 7.83 -17.71
C PRO A 19 -23.38 6.77 -18.74
N ASN A 20 -24.47 6.06 -18.48
CA ASN A 20 -25.01 4.99 -19.33
C ASN A 20 -24.02 3.83 -19.59
N CYS A 21 -23.06 3.63 -18.69
CA CYS A 21 -22.13 2.49 -18.73
C CYS A 21 -22.37 1.57 -17.53
N GLU A 22 -22.34 0.26 -17.79
CA GLU A 22 -22.33 -0.75 -16.72
C GLU A 22 -20.91 -0.97 -16.21
N TYR A 23 -20.75 -0.97 -14.89
CA TYR A 23 -19.47 -1.22 -14.20
C TYR A 23 -19.58 -2.42 -13.28
N LEU A 24 -18.50 -3.17 -13.18
CA LEU A 24 -18.33 -4.26 -12.22
C LEU A 24 -17.70 -3.73 -10.93
N VAL A 25 -18.38 -3.91 -9.80
CA VAL A 25 -17.97 -3.41 -8.49
C VAL A 25 -18.16 -4.45 -7.39
N GLU A 26 -17.50 -4.28 -6.27
CA GLU A 26 -17.74 -5.04 -5.05
C GLU A 26 -18.97 -4.53 -4.30
N ASN A 27 -19.58 -5.44 -3.51
CA ASN A 27 -20.77 -5.10 -2.73
C ASN A 27 -20.58 -3.89 -1.81
N GLN A 28 -19.43 -3.78 -1.17
CA GLN A 28 -19.11 -2.68 -0.26
C GLN A 28 -18.87 -1.35 -0.99
N GLN A 29 -18.57 -1.37 -2.27
CA GLN A 29 -18.36 -0.17 -3.08
C GLN A 29 -19.67 0.42 -3.63
N VAL A 30 -20.73 -0.38 -3.67
CA VAL A 30 -22.07 0.09 -4.12
C VAL A 30 -22.52 1.30 -3.32
N SER A 31 -22.34 1.28 -2.00
CA SER A 31 -22.70 2.41 -1.11
C SER A 31 -21.90 3.66 -1.43
N TYR A 32 -20.59 3.52 -1.76
CA TYR A 32 -19.76 4.65 -2.18
C TYR A 32 -20.30 5.29 -3.45
N PHE A 33 -20.58 4.49 -4.48
CA PHE A 33 -21.12 5.00 -5.73
C PHE A 33 -22.53 5.58 -5.57
N ALA A 34 -23.38 4.96 -4.73
CA ALA A 34 -24.70 5.50 -4.43
C ALA A 34 -24.65 6.90 -3.81
N VAL A 35 -23.70 7.15 -2.91
CA VAL A 35 -23.49 8.50 -2.33
C VAL A 35 -23.01 9.48 -3.40
N LYS A 36 -22.07 9.08 -4.26
CA LYS A 36 -21.50 9.95 -5.30
C LYS A 36 -22.48 10.33 -6.39
N THR A 37 -23.46 9.47 -6.68
CA THR A 37 -24.49 9.72 -7.69
C THR A 37 -25.81 10.22 -7.11
N ASN A 38 -25.87 10.55 -5.81
CA ASN A 38 -27.13 10.87 -5.10
C ASN A 38 -28.22 9.81 -5.28
N GLY A 39 -27.80 8.55 -5.48
CA GLY A 39 -28.72 7.44 -5.69
C GLY A 39 -29.05 7.14 -7.17
N ASP A 40 -28.58 7.93 -8.12
CA ASP A 40 -28.79 7.74 -9.56
C ASP A 40 -27.94 6.59 -10.10
N LEU A 41 -28.18 5.39 -9.59
CA LEU A 41 -27.55 4.18 -10.11
C LEU A 41 -28.49 2.97 -9.98
N LEU A 42 -28.47 2.12 -10.99
CA LEU A 42 -29.11 0.82 -10.94
C LEU A 42 -28.10 -0.24 -10.48
N VAL A 43 -28.46 -1.03 -9.48
CA VAL A 43 -27.63 -2.11 -8.94
C VAL A 43 -28.24 -3.45 -9.35
N THR A 44 -27.50 -4.21 -10.14
CA THR A 44 -27.87 -5.56 -10.53
C THR A 44 -26.98 -6.60 -9.86
N ASN A 45 -27.59 -7.59 -9.22
CA ASN A 45 -26.83 -8.74 -8.75
C ASN A 45 -26.35 -9.54 -9.95
N ILE A 46 -25.06 -9.82 -10.02
CA ILE A 46 -24.53 -10.80 -10.96
C ILE A 46 -24.68 -12.16 -10.32
N ASN A 47 -25.34 -13.07 -11.01
CA ASN A 47 -25.30 -14.47 -10.60
C ASN A 47 -23.87 -14.99 -10.78
N ASN A 48 -23.33 -15.69 -9.76
CA ASN A 48 -22.00 -16.28 -9.85
C ASN A 48 -21.83 -17.23 -11.05
N ASP A 49 -22.92 -17.80 -11.54
CA ASP A 49 -22.92 -18.64 -12.74
C ASP A 49 -22.69 -17.85 -14.04
N GLU A 50 -22.94 -16.54 -14.03
CA GLU A 50 -22.67 -15.63 -15.17
C GLU A 50 -21.19 -15.23 -15.22
N LEU A 51 -20.45 -15.33 -14.09
CA LEU A 51 -19.02 -15.05 -13.99
C LEU A 51 -18.24 -16.36 -13.96
N ASN A 52 -17.33 -16.52 -14.89
CA ASN A 52 -16.39 -17.63 -14.87
C ASN A 52 -15.33 -17.38 -13.78
N LEU A 53 -15.63 -17.78 -12.56
CA LEU A 53 -14.74 -17.55 -11.42
C LEU A 53 -13.50 -18.44 -11.48
N PHE A 54 -12.37 -17.87 -11.04
CA PHE A 54 -11.11 -18.57 -10.93
C PHE A 54 -11.22 -19.80 -10.00
N LYS A 55 -10.70 -20.93 -10.49
CA LYS A 55 -10.56 -22.18 -9.73
C LYS A 55 -9.17 -22.73 -9.95
N ALA A 56 -8.42 -22.90 -8.86
CA ALA A 56 -7.01 -23.35 -8.92
C ALA A 56 -6.82 -24.79 -9.45
N ASN A 57 -7.88 -25.59 -9.50
CA ASN A 57 -7.87 -27.00 -9.91
C ASN A 57 -8.26 -27.24 -11.39
N ILE A 58 -8.47 -26.19 -12.17
CA ILE A 58 -8.75 -26.31 -13.62
C ILE A 58 -7.54 -25.83 -14.42
N ASP A 59 -7.44 -26.30 -15.68
CA ASP A 59 -6.42 -25.81 -16.60
C ASP A 59 -6.79 -24.39 -17.07
N LEU A 60 -5.93 -23.44 -16.77
CA LEU A 60 -6.08 -22.02 -17.14
C LEU A 60 -5.15 -21.61 -18.30
N ASN A 61 -4.43 -22.54 -18.90
CA ASN A 61 -3.64 -22.24 -20.09
C ASN A 61 -4.54 -21.68 -21.22
N ARG A 62 -4.01 -20.68 -21.93
CA ARG A 62 -4.73 -19.94 -23.00
C ARG A 62 -6.03 -19.26 -22.55
N LYS A 63 -6.21 -19.08 -21.23
CA LYS A 63 -7.31 -18.29 -20.67
C LYS A 63 -6.83 -16.88 -20.36
N GLU A 64 -7.71 -15.93 -20.46
CA GLU A 64 -7.51 -14.58 -19.93
C GLU A 64 -8.03 -14.56 -18.48
N ILE A 65 -7.17 -14.23 -17.55
CA ILE A 65 -7.46 -14.16 -16.12
C ILE A 65 -7.42 -12.69 -15.71
N ILE A 66 -8.53 -12.19 -15.20
CA ILE A 66 -8.64 -10.83 -14.66
C ILE A 66 -8.60 -10.90 -13.14
N VAL A 67 -7.58 -10.29 -12.57
CA VAL A 67 -7.36 -10.24 -11.12
C VAL A 67 -7.80 -8.87 -10.60
N PHE A 68 -8.78 -8.85 -9.72
CA PHE A 68 -9.33 -7.63 -9.13
C PHE A 68 -8.72 -7.36 -7.76
N ARG A 69 -8.14 -6.18 -7.57
CA ARG A 69 -7.73 -5.64 -6.27
C ARG A 69 -7.70 -4.13 -6.32
N ALA A 70 -8.70 -3.47 -5.72
CA ALA A 70 -8.78 -2.01 -5.60
C ALA A 70 -8.09 -1.45 -4.33
N GLY A 71 -7.43 -2.29 -3.55
CA GLY A 71 -6.71 -1.91 -2.33
C GLY A 71 -5.54 -0.95 -2.59
N GLY A 72 -4.81 -0.60 -1.52
CA GLY A 72 -3.67 0.32 -1.60
C GLY A 72 -2.47 -0.25 -2.39
N ALA A 73 -1.50 0.62 -2.70
CA ALA A 73 -0.29 0.24 -3.46
C ALA A 73 0.46 -0.97 -2.86
N GLY A 74 0.50 -1.08 -1.51
CA GLY A 74 1.08 -2.23 -0.83
C GLY A 74 0.32 -3.53 -1.08
N ASP A 75 -1.01 -3.47 -1.20
CA ASP A 75 -1.83 -4.65 -1.49
C ASP A 75 -1.60 -5.17 -2.90
N ILE A 76 -1.36 -4.27 -3.86
CA ILE A 76 -1.01 -4.65 -5.24
C ILE A 76 0.37 -5.34 -5.25
N LEU A 77 1.33 -4.82 -4.50
CA LEU A 77 2.65 -5.44 -4.34
C LEU A 77 2.55 -6.86 -3.75
N PHE A 78 1.71 -7.06 -2.74
CA PHE A 78 1.52 -8.38 -2.09
C PHE A 78 0.92 -9.45 -3.01
N MET A 79 0.32 -9.08 -4.14
CA MET A 79 -0.16 -10.05 -5.14
C MET A 79 0.97 -10.67 -5.98
N PHE A 80 2.15 -10.04 -6.08
CA PHE A 80 3.21 -10.48 -7.01
C PHE A 80 3.54 -11.97 -6.89
N PRO A 81 3.75 -12.55 -5.69
CA PRO A 81 4.04 -13.97 -5.56
C PRO A 81 2.92 -14.89 -6.08
N LEU A 82 1.66 -14.49 -5.88
CA LEU A 82 0.52 -15.23 -6.42
C LEU A 82 0.49 -15.17 -7.96
N LEU A 83 0.70 -13.98 -8.53
CA LEU A 83 0.70 -13.79 -9.97
C LEU A 83 1.82 -14.60 -10.66
N ASP A 84 3.00 -14.60 -10.06
CA ASP A 84 4.14 -15.40 -10.52
C ASP A 84 3.82 -16.90 -10.43
N GLU A 85 3.18 -17.36 -9.37
CA GLU A 85 2.79 -18.76 -9.21
C GLU A 85 1.69 -19.17 -10.20
N ILE A 86 0.74 -18.29 -10.52
CA ILE A 86 -0.26 -18.54 -11.56
C ILE A 86 0.46 -18.70 -12.92
N LYS A 87 1.36 -17.79 -13.29
CA LYS A 87 2.13 -17.90 -14.54
C LYS A 87 3.01 -19.14 -14.58
N ARG A 88 3.61 -19.52 -13.45
CA ARG A 88 4.41 -20.75 -13.37
C ARG A 88 3.58 -22.00 -13.61
N ARG A 89 2.36 -22.05 -13.09
CA ARG A 89 1.45 -23.20 -13.29
C ARG A 89 0.79 -23.21 -14.66
N PHE A 90 0.47 -22.02 -15.18
CA PHE A 90 -0.27 -21.83 -16.43
C PHE A 90 0.49 -20.86 -17.35
N PRO A 91 1.65 -21.28 -17.94
CA PRO A 91 2.55 -20.36 -18.62
C PRO A 91 1.94 -19.63 -19.83
N SER A 92 0.91 -20.20 -20.45
CA SER A 92 0.25 -19.59 -21.61
C SER A 92 -1.04 -18.83 -21.27
N CYS A 93 -1.37 -18.63 -19.97
CA CYS A 93 -2.46 -17.75 -19.59
C CYS A 93 -2.09 -16.27 -19.82
N SER A 94 -3.07 -15.43 -20.03
CA SER A 94 -2.91 -13.98 -19.99
C SER A 94 -3.38 -13.46 -18.62
N LEU A 95 -2.54 -12.68 -17.92
CA LEU A 95 -2.86 -12.07 -16.64
C LEU A 95 -3.11 -10.57 -16.79
N THR A 96 -4.33 -10.16 -16.51
CA THR A 96 -4.73 -8.76 -16.45
C THR A 96 -5.02 -8.37 -15.01
N VAL A 97 -4.33 -7.37 -14.47
CA VAL A 97 -4.63 -6.82 -13.14
C VAL A 97 -5.56 -5.63 -13.30
N CYS A 98 -6.67 -5.64 -12.57
CA CYS A 98 -7.62 -4.54 -12.49
C CYS A 98 -7.51 -3.88 -11.11
N CYS A 99 -6.97 -2.66 -11.06
CA CYS A 99 -6.72 -1.91 -9.83
C CYS A 99 -6.97 -0.42 -10.02
N ASN A 100 -6.88 0.36 -8.92
CA ASN A 100 -6.96 1.81 -9.01
C ASN A 100 -5.85 2.35 -9.95
N SER A 101 -6.21 3.33 -10.80
CA SER A 101 -5.30 3.94 -11.78
C SER A 101 -4.02 4.49 -11.14
N ASP A 102 -4.10 5.04 -9.94
CA ASP A 102 -2.95 5.56 -9.19
C ASP A 102 -1.89 4.48 -8.89
N TYR A 103 -2.27 3.20 -8.95
CA TYR A 103 -1.38 2.07 -8.64
C TYR A 103 -1.03 1.20 -9.85
N HIS A 104 -1.38 1.64 -11.06
CA HIS A 104 -0.99 0.94 -12.30
C HIS A 104 0.52 0.72 -12.38
N PHE A 105 1.31 1.70 -11.94
CA PHE A 105 2.76 1.61 -11.92
C PHE A 105 3.28 0.44 -11.06
N VAL A 106 2.54 0.06 -10.00
CA VAL A 106 2.88 -1.12 -9.19
C VAL A 106 2.58 -2.38 -9.98
N ALA A 107 1.35 -2.51 -10.48
CA ALA A 107 0.92 -3.71 -11.21
C ALA A 107 1.79 -3.98 -12.46
N THR A 108 2.15 -2.93 -13.21
CA THR A 108 3.03 -3.05 -14.40
C THR A 108 4.47 -3.43 -14.06
N ASN A 109 4.87 -3.31 -12.80
CA ASN A 109 6.20 -3.73 -12.34
C ASN A 109 6.31 -5.26 -12.17
N CYS A 110 5.19 -5.95 -11.98
CA CYS A 110 5.17 -7.41 -11.90
C CYS A 110 5.37 -8.02 -13.30
N LYS A 111 6.44 -8.81 -13.47
CA LYS A 111 6.78 -9.44 -14.76
C LYS A 111 5.73 -10.42 -15.27
N SER A 112 4.91 -10.95 -14.38
CA SER A 112 3.85 -11.90 -14.72
C SER A 112 2.57 -11.23 -15.20
N VAL A 113 2.46 -9.90 -15.10
CA VAL A 113 1.30 -9.14 -15.56
C VAL A 113 1.45 -8.76 -17.02
N ASP A 114 0.48 -9.18 -17.85
CA ASP A 114 0.48 -8.89 -19.28
C ASP A 114 -0.24 -7.57 -19.57
N LYS A 115 -1.26 -7.21 -18.75
CA LYS A 115 -2.09 -6.01 -18.95
C LYS A 115 -2.58 -5.45 -17.61
N VAL A 116 -2.77 -4.15 -17.55
CA VAL A 116 -3.38 -3.47 -16.40
C VAL A 116 -4.59 -2.67 -16.86
N LEU A 117 -5.67 -2.75 -16.10
CA LEU A 117 -6.92 -2.02 -16.33
C LEU A 117 -7.28 -1.21 -15.09
N SER A 118 -7.96 -0.10 -15.31
CA SER A 118 -8.49 0.71 -14.21
C SER A 118 -9.71 0.04 -13.59
N PHE A 119 -9.78 0.09 -12.27
CA PHE A 119 -10.97 -0.30 -11.51
C PHE A 119 -11.79 0.97 -11.17
N PRO A 120 -13.13 0.93 -11.25
CA PRO A 120 -13.96 -0.18 -11.72
C PRO A 120 -13.90 -0.36 -13.23
N ILE A 121 -14.00 -1.61 -13.69
CA ILE A 121 -13.98 -1.92 -15.12
C ILE A 121 -15.39 -1.83 -15.70
N LYS A 122 -15.51 -1.27 -16.91
CA LYS A 122 -16.77 -1.35 -17.67
C LYS A 122 -17.02 -2.79 -18.11
N VAL A 123 -18.24 -3.25 -17.96
CA VAL A 123 -18.62 -4.64 -18.33
C VAL A 123 -18.34 -4.93 -19.80
N LYS A 124 -18.53 -3.94 -20.69
CA LYS A 124 -18.23 -4.07 -22.12
C LYS A 124 -16.75 -4.26 -22.46
N ASP A 125 -15.86 -3.86 -21.54
CA ASP A 125 -14.39 -3.96 -21.71
C ASP A 125 -13.84 -5.29 -21.16
N LEU A 126 -14.71 -6.10 -20.53
CA LEU A 126 -14.38 -7.46 -20.13
C LEU A 126 -14.27 -8.36 -21.35
N PRO A 127 -13.17 -9.11 -21.53
CA PRO A 127 -13.06 -10.09 -22.59
C PRO A 127 -14.11 -11.20 -22.44
N GLU A 128 -14.66 -11.64 -23.57
CA GLU A 128 -15.55 -12.79 -23.57
C GLU A 128 -14.83 -14.02 -22.98
N LYS A 129 -15.51 -14.73 -22.08
CA LYS A 129 -15.00 -15.97 -21.46
C LYS A 129 -13.74 -15.77 -20.61
N CYS A 130 -13.45 -14.56 -20.12
CA CYS A 130 -12.39 -14.36 -19.14
C CYS A 130 -12.69 -15.10 -17.84
N VAL A 131 -11.63 -15.41 -17.11
CA VAL A 131 -11.70 -15.98 -15.76
C VAL A 131 -11.47 -14.87 -14.74
N ILE A 132 -12.31 -14.75 -13.75
CA ILE A 132 -12.22 -13.69 -12.74
C ILE A 132 -11.66 -14.23 -11.44
N LEU A 133 -10.53 -13.66 -11.00
CA LEU A 133 -9.96 -13.85 -9.68
C LEU A 133 -10.18 -12.58 -8.85
N ASN A 134 -11.10 -12.68 -7.90
CA ASN A 134 -11.42 -11.57 -7.01
C ASN A 134 -10.59 -11.65 -5.71
N LEU A 135 -9.68 -10.71 -5.50
CA LEU A 135 -8.84 -10.59 -4.30
C LEU A 135 -9.29 -9.45 -3.37
N GLU A 136 -10.44 -8.82 -3.64
CA GLU A 136 -10.99 -7.80 -2.76
C GLU A 136 -11.32 -8.36 -1.37
N GLY A 137 -10.87 -7.66 -0.35
CA GLY A 137 -11.05 -8.07 1.03
C GLY A 137 -10.23 -9.29 1.46
N ALA A 138 -9.31 -9.79 0.63
CA ALA A 138 -8.49 -10.96 0.98
C ALA A 138 -7.69 -10.75 2.27
N VAL A 139 -7.08 -9.59 2.43
CA VAL A 139 -6.30 -9.23 3.62
C VAL A 139 -7.20 -8.77 4.76
N GLU A 140 -8.22 -7.98 4.46
CA GLU A 140 -9.12 -7.35 5.44
C GLU A 140 -10.00 -8.36 6.18
N LYS A 141 -10.25 -9.50 5.59
CA LYS A 141 -11.05 -10.58 6.19
C LYS A 141 -10.22 -11.55 7.03
N ASN A 142 -8.91 -11.34 7.08
CA ASN A 142 -7.99 -12.27 7.72
C ASN A 142 -6.90 -11.53 8.50
N ASP A 143 -6.97 -11.59 9.81
CA ASP A 143 -6.08 -10.91 10.74
C ASP A 143 -5.07 -11.84 11.44
N ALA A 144 -5.01 -13.10 11.00
CA ALA A 144 -4.14 -14.13 11.59
C ALA A 144 -3.09 -14.68 10.59
N VAL A 145 -3.14 -14.24 9.33
CA VAL A 145 -2.29 -14.77 8.25
C VAL A 145 -1.56 -13.62 7.56
N PRO A 146 -0.29 -13.80 7.18
CA PRO A 146 0.44 -12.80 6.42
C PRO A 146 -0.30 -12.33 5.16
N ALA A 147 -0.22 -11.03 4.88
CA ALA A 147 -0.96 -10.40 3.78
C ALA A 147 -0.71 -11.08 2.42
N VAL A 148 0.53 -11.50 2.16
CA VAL A 148 0.87 -12.27 0.95
C VAL A 148 0.17 -13.64 0.94
N ASP A 149 0.13 -14.34 2.08
CA ASP A 149 -0.50 -15.66 2.17
C ASP A 149 -2.02 -15.56 2.02
N CYS A 150 -2.63 -14.44 2.44
CA CYS A 150 -4.05 -14.17 2.22
C CYS A 150 -4.41 -14.16 0.72
N MET A 151 -3.52 -13.70 -0.15
CA MET A 151 -3.75 -13.70 -1.61
C MET A 151 -3.84 -15.14 -2.14
N PHE A 152 -2.94 -16.04 -1.69
CA PHE A 152 -2.99 -17.46 -2.05
C PHE A 152 -4.26 -18.14 -1.52
N TRP A 153 -4.66 -17.81 -0.31
CA TRP A 153 -5.88 -18.34 0.30
C TRP A 153 -7.13 -17.93 -0.48
N ALA A 154 -7.22 -16.64 -0.82
CA ALA A 154 -8.36 -16.13 -1.59
C ALA A 154 -8.44 -16.76 -2.99
N ALA A 155 -7.30 -17.13 -3.57
CA ALA A 155 -7.24 -17.84 -4.85
C ALA A 155 -7.45 -19.36 -4.71
N GLY A 156 -7.54 -19.91 -3.50
CA GLY A 156 -7.59 -21.35 -3.29
C GLY A 156 -6.34 -22.08 -3.76
N MET A 157 -5.18 -21.41 -3.75
CA MET A 157 -3.89 -21.93 -4.19
C MET A 157 -2.98 -22.20 -3.01
N ALA A 158 -2.26 -23.33 -3.05
CA ALA A 158 -1.17 -23.56 -2.13
C ALA A 158 -0.03 -22.57 -2.41
N ARG A 159 0.47 -21.90 -1.36
CA ARG A 159 1.62 -21.01 -1.49
C ARG A 159 2.92 -21.80 -1.68
N PRO A 160 3.90 -21.28 -2.40
CA PRO A 160 5.25 -21.85 -2.46
C PRO A 160 6.00 -21.64 -1.12
N ASP A 161 7.24 -22.09 -1.06
CA ASP A 161 8.11 -21.83 0.08
C ASP A 161 8.43 -20.32 0.23
N SER A 162 8.90 -19.93 1.42
CA SER A 162 9.17 -18.53 1.73
C SER A 162 10.25 -17.88 0.87
N GLU A 163 11.26 -18.64 0.44
CA GLU A 163 12.32 -18.10 -0.42
C GLU A 163 11.81 -17.79 -1.83
N THR A 164 10.92 -18.62 -2.35
CA THR A 164 10.23 -18.37 -3.62
C THR A 164 9.35 -17.11 -3.52
N ILE A 165 8.62 -16.94 -2.42
CA ILE A 165 7.81 -15.74 -2.17
C ILE A 165 8.71 -14.49 -2.14
N LYS A 166 9.81 -14.50 -1.40
CA LYS A 166 10.74 -13.36 -1.31
C LYS A 166 11.31 -12.98 -2.67
N LYS A 167 11.66 -13.95 -3.51
CA LYS A 167 12.17 -13.71 -4.88
C LYS A 167 11.14 -13.06 -5.79
N SER A 168 9.86 -13.33 -5.60
CA SER A 168 8.77 -12.72 -6.36
C SER A 168 8.35 -11.36 -5.80
N LEU A 169 8.56 -11.11 -4.51
CA LEU A 169 8.14 -9.89 -3.82
C LEU A 169 9.20 -8.78 -3.97
N VAL A 170 9.54 -8.47 -5.21
CA VAL A 170 10.56 -7.49 -5.57
C VAL A 170 9.94 -6.37 -6.42
N TYR A 171 10.26 -5.13 -6.08
CA TYR A 171 9.88 -3.95 -6.85
C TYR A 171 11.13 -3.25 -7.40
N THR A 172 11.11 -2.93 -8.68
CA THR A 172 12.20 -2.19 -9.34
C THR A 172 11.63 -0.94 -10.00
N PRO A 173 11.82 0.25 -9.43
CA PRO A 173 11.35 1.48 -10.05
C PRO A 173 12.03 1.70 -11.40
N LYS A 174 11.33 2.35 -12.34
CA LYS A 174 11.90 2.70 -13.64
C LYS A 174 13.09 3.64 -13.46
N GLU A 175 14.12 3.46 -14.27
CA GLU A 175 15.33 4.32 -14.20
C GLU A 175 15.02 5.80 -14.43
N GLU A 176 14.03 6.09 -15.27
CA GLU A 176 13.58 7.46 -15.50
C GLU A 176 13.01 8.09 -14.24
N ASP A 177 12.17 7.35 -13.49
CA ASP A 177 11.59 7.83 -12.23
C ASP A 177 12.67 8.02 -11.17
N VAL A 178 13.64 7.12 -11.12
CA VAL A 178 14.80 7.27 -10.23
C VAL A 178 15.61 8.53 -10.59
N ARG A 179 15.88 8.75 -11.89
CA ARG A 179 16.57 9.96 -12.35
C ARG A 179 15.78 11.23 -12.00
N ASN A 180 14.48 11.23 -12.27
CA ASN A 180 13.62 12.39 -11.97
C ASN A 180 13.52 12.64 -10.46
N ALA A 181 13.47 11.61 -9.65
CA ALA A 181 13.53 11.73 -8.20
C ALA A 181 14.87 12.28 -7.68
N HIS A 182 15.98 12.06 -8.39
CA HIS A 182 17.28 12.65 -8.09
C HIS A 182 17.42 14.11 -8.53
N LEU A 183 16.65 14.57 -9.52
CA LEU A 183 16.63 15.96 -10.01
C LEU A 183 15.87 16.90 -9.07
N ILE A 184 15.14 16.37 -8.10
CA ILE A 184 14.56 17.19 -7.05
C ILE A 184 15.70 17.85 -6.26
N PRO A 185 15.57 19.14 -5.85
CA PRO A 185 16.71 19.97 -5.38
C PRO A 185 17.42 19.46 -4.10
N VAL A 186 17.21 18.23 -3.77
CA VAL A 186 17.90 17.50 -2.71
C VAL A 186 18.93 16.57 -3.36
N ALA A 187 19.94 17.14 -4.00
CA ALA A 187 21.08 16.33 -4.42
C ALA A 187 21.66 15.63 -3.17
N LYS A 188 21.63 14.31 -3.15
CA LYS A 188 22.22 13.55 -2.03
C LYS A 188 23.67 14.02 -1.85
N ASN A 189 23.95 14.64 -0.72
CA ASN A 189 25.33 14.87 -0.34
C ASN A 189 25.96 13.49 -0.05
N LYS A 190 26.97 13.13 -0.81
CA LYS A 190 27.64 11.81 -0.72
C LYS A 190 28.14 11.48 0.68
N ASP A 191 28.41 12.51 1.47
CA ASP A 191 28.93 12.40 2.83
C ASP A 191 27.83 12.26 3.90
N ARG A 192 26.55 12.29 3.49
CA ARG A 192 25.43 12.25 4.43
C ARG A 192 24.55 11.02 4.22
N ILE A 193 24.12 10.47 5.35
CA ILE A 193 23.09 9.43 5.38
C ILE A 193 21.73 10.09 5.17
N ARG A 194 20.95 9.54 4.24
CA ARG A 194 19.60 10.00 3.94
C ARG A 194 18.58 9.07 4.56
N ILE A 195 17.67 9.65 5.32
CA ILE A 195 16.56 8.96 5.95
C ILE A 195 15.25 9.41 5.30
N GLY A 196 14.53 8.49 4.66
CA GLY A 196 13.15 8.71 4.25
C GLY A 196 12.23 8.50 5.45
N TYR A 197 11.49 9.52 5.85
CA TYR A 197 10.57 9.43 6.99
C TYR A 197 9.12 9.62 6.54
N GLN A 198 8.36 8.54 6.57
CA GLN A 198 6.91 8.59 6.38
C GLN A 198 6.22 8.57 7.74
N TRP A 199 5.59 9.66 8.14
CA TRP A 199 4.95 9.75 9.46
C TRP A 199 3.50 9.26 9.45
N SER A 200 2.79 9.40 8.33
CA SER A 200 1.37 9.08 8.18
C SER A 200 1.12 7.82 7.36
N ALA A 201 0.06 7.14 7.70
CA ALA A 201 -0.59 6.11 6.90
C ALA A 201 -1.96 6.60 6.41
N SER A 202 -2.65 5.83 5.57
CA SER A 202 -4.01 6.15 5.12
C SER A 202 -5.05 6.17 6.26
N SER A 203 -4.70 5.65 7.43
CA SER A 203 -5.53 5.67 8.64
C SER A 203 -4.80 6.35 9.78
N PRO A 204 -5.43 7.31 10.50
CA PRO A 204 -4.82 7.97 11.65
C PRO A 204 -4.36 7.01 12.74
N VAL A 205 -5.09 5.91 12.99
CA VAL A 205 -4.69 4.91 14.00
C VAL A 205 -3.40 4.18 13.67
N ARG A 206 -2.99 4.12 12.39
CA ARG A 206 -1.71 3.54 11.97
C ARG A 206 -0.59 4.56 11.96
N SER A 207 -0.91 5.84 11.86
CA SER A 207 0.08 6.92 11.81
C SER A 207 0.82 7.05 13.14
N TYR A 208 2.14 7.26 13.08
CA TYR A 208 2.89 7.58 14.29
C TYR A 208 2.48 8.96 14.80
N PRO A 209 2.19 9.13 16.10
CA PRO A 209 1.62 10.37 16.61
C PRO A 209 2.45 11.60 16.23
N HIS A 210 1.79 12.68 15.85
CA HIS A 210 2.43 13.90 15.34
C HIS A 210 3.51 14.43 16.28
N LYS A 211 3.22 14.52 17.59
CA LYS A 211 4.20 14.95 18.60
C LYS A 211 5.47 14.09 18.60
N ASN A 212 5.30 12.77 18.58
CA ASN A 212 6.41 11.81 18.57
C ASN A 212 7.20 11.91 17.26
N SER A 213 6.51 12.13 16.14
CA SER A 213 7.11 12.33 14.82
C SER A 213 7.97 13.59 14.76
N CYS A 214 7.48 14.72 15.28
CA CYS A 214 8.25 15.96 15.36
C CYS A 214 9.50 15.79 16.22
N GLU A 215 9.38 15.14 17.38
CA GLU A 215 10.51 14.85 18.25
C GLU A 215 11.55 13.94 17.58
N LEU A 216 11.11 12.86 16.91
CA LEU A 216 12.00 11.95 16.20
C LEU A 216 12.74 12.65 15.07
N VAL A 217 12.03 13.41 14.22
CA VAL A 217 12.65 14.15 13.11
C VAL A 217 13.65 15.16 13.62
N THR A 218 13.34 15.86 14.71
CA THR A 218 14.27 16.79 15.35
C THR A 218 15.55 16.10 15.79
N LYS A 219 15.44 14.94 16.46
CA LYS A 219 16.61 14.15 16.91
C LYS A 219 17.46 13.66 15.72
N LEU A 220 16.81 13.10 14.69
CA LEU A 220 17.50 12.64 13.48
C LEU A 220 18.27 13.79 12.79
N ALA A 221 17.67 14.97 12.69
CA ALA A 221 18.28 16.14 12.08
C ALA A 221 19.39 16.77 12.94
N GLN A 222 19.28 16.70 14.28
CA GLN A 222 20.27 17.27 15.20
C GLN A 222 21.58 16.46 15.27
N ASP A 223 21.58 15.19 14.92
CA ASP A 223 22.78 14.35 14.87
C ASP A 223 23.85 14.94 13.91
N GLY A 224 23.44 15.83 13.03
CA GLY A 224 24.36 16.54 12.12
C GLY A 224 24.91 15.69 10.98
N GLY A 225 24.62 14.39 10.98
CA GLY A 225 25.01 13.47 9.92
C GLY A 225 23.87 13.10 8.97
N PHE A 226 22.62 13.41 9.33
CA PHE A 226 21.46 12.92 8.58
C PHE A 226 20.78 13.99 7.72
N GLU A 227 20.35 13.56 6.53
CA GLU A 227 19.35 14.23 5.73
C GLU A 227 18.03 13.51 5.98
N VAL A 228 17.03 14.20 6.54
CA VAL A 228 15.71 13.67 6.78
C VAL A 228 14.75 14.17 5.70
N CYS A 229 14.22 13.27 4.89
CA CYS A 229 13.26 13.57 3.83
C CYS A 229 11.87 13.13 4.28
N LEU A 230 10.97 14.09 4.51
CA LEU A 230 9.60 13.83 4.91
C LEU A 230 8.79 13.36 3.72
N LEU A 231 8.18 12.17 3.84
CA LEU A 231 7.36 11.52 2.84
C LEU A 231 5.91 11.39 3.33
N GLY A 232 4.96 11.32 2.41
CA GLY A 232 3.54 11.15 2.73
C GLY A 232 2.68 12.30 2.25
N GLU A 233 1.56 12.56 2.94
CA GLU A 233 0.62 13.61 2.55
C GLU A 233 1.17 15.02 2.85
N PRO A 234 0.77 16.05 2.05
CA PRO A 234 1.06 17.45 2.33
C PRO A 234 0.59 17.86 3.74
N ASP A 235 1.19 18.87 4.33
CA ASP A 235 0.89 19.44 5.66
C ASP A 235 1.34 18.62 6.87
N SER A 236 2.26 17.76 6.67
CA SER A 236 2.51 16.70 7.60
C SER A 236 3.32 17.06 8.84
N ILE A 237 4.29 17.91 8.83
CA ILE A 237 5.09 18.21 10.03
C ILE A 237 5.58 19.65 10.00
N GLU A 238 5.20 20.42 11.01
CA GLU A 238 5.87 21.67 11.33
C GLU A 238 7.09 21.35 12.21
N ILE A 239 8.28 21.56 11.66
CA ILE A 239 9.51 21.46 12.42
C ILE A 239 9.78 22.83 13.00
N GLY A 240 9.67 22.92 14.32
CA GLY A 240 10.08 24.13 15.05
C GLY A 240 11.57 24.40 14.79
N SER A 241 11.90 25.67 14.52
CA SER A 241 13.22 26.28 14.30
C SER A 241 14.32 25.35 13.75
N SER A 242 14.86 25.75 12.61
CA SER A 242 15.93 25.08 11.84
C SER A 242 16.95 24.36 12.74
N PRO A 243 17.14 23.06 12.59
CA PRO A 243 18.14 22.33 13.35
C PRO A 243 19.54 22.84 12.98
N LYS A 244 20.36 23.10 13.98
CA LYS A 244 21.68 23.70 13.82
C LYS A 244 22.68 22.86 13.00
N LYS A 245 22.42 21.59 12.75
CA LYS A 245 23.37 20.66 12.13
C LYS A 245 22.83 19.70 11.09
N GLY A 246 21.54 19.42 11.03
CA GLY A 246 20.93 18.51 10.07
C GLY A 246 20.10 19.21 9.01
N TRP A 247 19.61 18.42 8.06
CA TRP A 247 18.79 18.92 6.98
C TRP A 247 17.46 18.19 7.00
N VAL A 248 16.38 18.94 6.93
CA VAL A 248 15.05 18.36 6.79
C VAL A 248 14.42 18.91 5.52
N TYR A 249 14.04 17.99 4.65
CA TYR A 249 13.41 18.31 3.38
C TYR A 249 11.97 17.81 3.37
N ASN A 250 11.03 18.69 3.14
CA ASN A 250 9.63 18.31 2.99
C ASN A 250 9.35 17.93 1.53
N MET A 251 9.42 16.63 1.24
CA MET A 251 9.19 16.08 -0.09
C MET A 251 7.71 16.11 -0.46
N THR A 252 6.80 16.21 0.52
CA THR A 252 5.36 16.24 0.28
C THR A 252 4.92 17.47 -0.50
N LYS A 253 5.70 18.56 -0.44
CA LYS A 253 5.45 19.83 -1.15
C LYS A 253 6.06 19.91 -2.55
N GLN A 254 6.73 18.85 -3.00
CA GLN A 254 7.42 18.83 -4.29
C GLN A 254 6.53 18.40 -5.46
N GLY A 255 5.28 18.05 -5.21
CA GLY A 255 4.36 17.60 -6.26
C GLY A 255 4.77 16.29 -6.93
N LEU A 256 5.46 15.40 -6.19
CA LEU A 256 5.87 14.10 -6.70
C LEU A 256 4.66 13.21 -6.99
N SER A 257 4.70 12.53 -8.12
CA SER A 257 3.78 11.43 -8.38
C SER A 257 4.04 10.26 -7.40
N TRP A 258 3.10 9.34 -7.32
CA TRP A 258 3.30 8.11 -6.53
C TRP A 258 4.55 7.33 -6.99
N GLU A 259 4.74 7.17 -8.32
CA GLU A 259 5.91 6.50 -8.90
C GLU A 259 7.21 7.20 -8.49
N GLN A 260 7.26 8.52 -8.59
CA GLN A 260 8.42 9.33 -8.21
C GLN A 260 8.68 9.24 -6.70
N SER A 261 7.63 9.25 -5.87
CA SER A 261 7.75 9.10 -4.42
C SER A 261 8.32 7.74 -4.03
N VAL A 262 7.88 6.67 -4.70
CA VAL A 262 8.42 5.32 -4.49
C VAL A 262 9.85 5.22 -5.03
N ALA A 263 10.14 5.77 -6.20
CA ALA A 263 11.48 5.78 -6.78
C ALA A 263 12.47 6.56 -5.91
N PHE A 264 12.02 7.64 -5.24
CA PHE A 264 12.83 8.42 -4.31
C PHE A 264 13.39 7.57 -3.15
N LEU A 265 12.68 6.54 -2.71
CA LEU A 265 13.16 5.63 -1.65
C LEU A 265 14.51 5.00 -1.99
N LYS A 266 14.83 4.79 -3.28
CA LYS A 266 16.15 4.29 -3.74
C LYS A 266 17.31 5.21 -3.34
N SER A 267 17.05 6.46 -3.07
CA SER A 267 18.06 7.40 -2.59
C SER A 267 18.30 7.36 -1.08
N CYS A 268 17.43 6.64 -0.34
CA CYS A 268 17.48 6.58 1.12
C CYS A 268 18.38 5.43 1.59
N ASP A 269 19.16 5.67 2.65
CA ASP A 269 19.95 4.66 3.34
C ASP A 269 19.12 3.92 4.39
N LEU A 270 18.05 4.56 4.89
CA LEU A 270 17.05 3.99 5.79
C LEU A 270 15.69 4.64 5.53
N VAL A 271 14.64 3.83 5.56
CA VAL A 271 13.25 4.33 5.55
C VAL A 271 12.63 4.04 6.91
N ILE A 272 11.99 5.05 7.53
CA ILE A 272 11.28 4.91 8.80
C ILE A 272 9.82 5.28 8.57
N GLY A 273 8.89 4.50 9.07
CA GLY A 273 7.47 4.80 8.94
C GLY A 273 6.54 3.81 9.63
N PRO A 274 5.24 4.12 9.65
CA PRO A 274 4.22 3.22 10.18
C PRO A 274 3.92 2.07 9.21
N ASP A 275 2.90 1.26 9.51
CA ASP A 275 2.32 0.28 8.57
C ASP A 275 1.74 0.98 7.34
N SER A 276 2.56 1.13 6.32
CA SER A 276 2.24 1.89 5.11
C SER A 276 3.04 1.40 3.90
N SER A 277 2.61 1.81 2.71
CA SER A 277 3.27 1.45 1.45
C SER A 277 4.76 1.77 1.41
N GLY A 278 5.22 2.85 2.05
CA GLY A 278 6.64 3.21 2.09
C GLY A 278 7.52 2.12 2.68
N ILE A 279 7.09 1.48 3.78
CA ILE A 279 7.81 0.35 4.40
C ILE A 279 7.78 -0.88 3.48
N HIS A 280 6.65 -1.17 2.84
CA HIS A 280 6.53 -2.33 1.94
C HIS A 280 7.39 -2.18 0.68
N PHE A 281 7.40 -0.99 0.08
CA PHE A 281 8.27 -0.71 -1.08
C PHE A 281 9.75 -0.70 -0.70
N ALA A 282 10.11 -0.13 0.45
CA ALA A 282 11.49 -0.20 0.93
C ALA A 282 11.93 -1.66 1.08
N GLY A 283 11.11 -2.51 1.69
CA GLY A 283 11.35 -3.95 1.80
C GLY A 283 11.50 -4.64 0.46
N ALA A 284 10.57 -4.41 -0.48
CA ALA A 284 10.59 -4.99 -1.82
C ALA A 284 11.77 -4.52 -2.68
N MET A 285 12.35 -3.37 -2.38
CA MET A 285 13.56 -2.84 -3.03
C MET A 285 14.86 -3.25 -2.32
N GLY A 286 14.78 -3.99 -1.20
CA GLY A 286 15.94 -4.36 -0.39
C GLY A 286 16.57 -3.18 0.38
N ILE A 287 15.85 -2.07 0.56
CA ILE A 287 16.30 -0.90 1.30
C ILE A 287 16.06 -1.16 2.79
N LYS A 288 17.03 -0.81 3.63
CA LYS A 288 16.85 -0.89 5.09
C LYS A 288 15.61 -0.09 5.51
N ALA A 289 14.72 -0.71 6.29
CA ALA A 289 13.55 -0.03 6.78
C ALA A 289 13.28 -0.33 8.26
N LEU A 290 12.66 0.63 8.94
CA LEU A 290 12.23 0.53 10.33
C LEU A 290 10.73 0.83 10.44
N GLY A 291 9.93 -0.21 10.59
CA GLY A 291 8.49 -0.13 10.73
C GLY A 291 8.04 0.14 12.17
N LEU A 292 7.04 0.99 12.34
CA LEU A 292 6.47 1.38 13.64
C LEU A 292 5.03 0.85 13.73
N TYR A 293 4.83 -0.24 14.48
CA TYR A 293 3.59 -1.00 14.51
C TYR A 293 2.95 -1.04 15.90
N ALA A 294 1.65 -0.95 15.94
CA ALA A 294 0.80 -1.27 17.09
C ALA A 294 -0.55 -1.85 16.66
N PRO A 295 -1.36 -1.18 15.79
CA PRO A 295 -2.68 -1.68 15.42
C PRO A 295 -2.66 -3.02 14.71
N PHE A 296 -1.63 -3.27 13.88
CA PHE A 296 -1.41 -4.53 13.18
C PHE A 296 -0.15 -5.21 13.68
N GLN A 297 -0.10 -6.52 13.57
CA GLN A 297 1.12 -7.27 13.81
C GLN A 297 2.07 -7.10 12.62
N TRP A 298 3.33 -6.74 12.90
CA TRP A 298 4.31 -6.44 11.86
C TRP A 298 4.63 -7.65 10.97
N ASP A 299 4.66 -8.85 11.56
CA ASP A 299 4.96 -10.10 10.87
C ASP A 299 3.88 -10.48 9.85
N LEU A 300 2.63 -10.05 10.04
CA LEU A 300 1.56 -10.20 9.05
C LEU A 300 1.74 -9.29 7.83
N ARG A 301 2.63 -8.30 7.90
CA ARG A 301 2.84 -7.29 6.85
C ARG A 301 4.23 -7.36 6.22
N THR A 302 5.25 -7.74 6.97
CA THR A 302 6.65 -7.57 6.56
C THR A 302 7.53 -8.81 6.70
N ASN A 303 6.99 -9.97 7.08
CA ASN A 303 7.75 -11.19 7.32
C ASN A 303 8.55 -11.71 6.11
N TYR A 304 8.20 -11.29 4.90
CA TYR A 304 8.90 -11.67 3.68
C TYR A 304 9.97 -10.65 3.23
N PHE A 305 10.22 -9.59 4.00
CA PHE A 305 11.21 -8.57 3.70
C PHE A 305 12.40 -8.65 4.66
N ASP A 306 13.51 -9.19 4.22
CA ASP A 306 14.71 -9.37 5.05
C ASP A 306 15.37 -8.04 5.47
N SER A 307 15.12 -6.96 4.75
CA SER A 307 15.66 -5.61 5.01
C SER A 307 14.80 -4.77 5.95
N VAL A 308 13.68 -5.31 6.47
CA VAL A 308 12.73 -4.57 7.31
C VAL A 308 12.81 -5.02 8.76
N TRP A 309 13.06 -4.09 9.66
CA TRP A 309 12.96 -4.27 11.11
C TRP A 309 11.74 -3.53 11.63
N CYS A 310 11.13 -4.03 12.68
CA CYS A 310 9.90 -3.43 13.21
C CYS A 310 9.94 -3.29 14.72
N PHE A 311 9.39 -2.18 15.20
CA PHE A 311 8.89 -2.09 16.55
C PHE A 311 7.43 -2.54 16.58
N GLN A 312 7.10 -3.43 17.51
CA GLN A 312 5.72 -3.79 17.82
C GLN A 312 5.38 -3.29 19.21
N GLN A 313 4.56 -2.26 19.27
CA GLN A 313 3.94 -1.87 20.54
C GLN A 313 2.73 -2.77 20.81
N ARG A 314 2.60 -3.17 22.05
CA ARG A 314 1.49 -4.00 22.53
C ARG A 314 0.84 -3.31 23.72
N GLY A 315 -0.45 -3.49 23.85
CA GLY A 315 -1.24 -2.95 24.93
C GLY A 315 -2.60 -3.65 25.00
N GLU A 316 -3.45 -3.20 25.89
CA GLU A 316 -4.76 -3.81 26.14
C GLU A 316 -5.62 -3.92 24.86
N CYS A 317 -5.54 -2.91 23.98
CA CYS A 317 -6.32 -2.88 22.73
C CYS A 317 -5.49 -3.05 21.47
N ALA A 318 -4.18 -3.35 21.54
CA ALA A 318 -3.33 -3.51 20.36
C ALA A 318 -2.43 -4.75 20.44
N PRO A 319 -2.31 -5.54 19.35
CA PRO A 319 -2.86 -5.26 18.04
C PRO A 319 -4.39 -5.44 17.99
N CYS A 320 -5.08 -4.51 17.34
CA CYS A 320 -6.54 -4.53 17.21
C CYS A 320 -7.03 -4.93 15.80
N ASN A 321 -6.12 -5.02 14.84
CA ASN A 321 -6.36 -5.35 13.43
C ASN A 321 -7.49 -4.51 12.78
N HIS A 322 -7.67 -3.28 13.26
CA HIS A 322 -8.75 -2.42 12.81
C HIS A 322 -8.40 -1.75 11.48
N HIS A 323 -9.00 -2.22 10.41
CA HIS A 323 -8.89 -1.68 9.05
C HIS A 323 -9.80 -0.46 8.84
N SER A 324 -9.59 0.61 9.60
CA SER A 324 -10.25 1.87 9.32
C SER A 324 -9.49 2.62 8.23
N ASN A 325 -9.94 2.52 7.00
CA ASN A 325 -9.45 3.36 5.89
C ASN A 325 -10.13 4.72 5.87
N ASN A 326 -10.86 5.07 6.92
CA ASN A 326 -11.70 6.24 6.88
C ASN A 326 -10.91 7.47 7.34
N LYS A 327 -10.53 8.33 6.39
CA LYS A 327 -10.07 9.69 6.65
C LYS A 327 -11.09 10.48 7.51
N ASN A 328 -12.35 10.05 7.54
CA ASN A 328 -13.44 10.66 8.30
C ASN A 328 -13.61 10.08 9.71
N GLY A 329 -12.58 9.42 10.26
CA GLY A 329 -12.50 9.19 11.71
C GLY A 329 -13.44 8.16 12.30
N LEU A 330 -13.81 7.11 11.58
CA LEU A 330 -14.51 5.97 12.21
C LEU A 330 -13.51 5.14 13.01
N PHE A 331 -13.14 5.65 14.16
CA PHE A 331 -12.48 4.86 15.18
C PHE A 331 -13.48 3.88 15.81
N PRO A 332 -13.01 2.73 16.31
CA PRO A 332 -13.87 1.83 17.09
C PRO A 332 -14.46 2.60 18.27
N LYS A 333 -15.79 2.70 18.35
CA LYS A 333 -16.50 3.56 19.33
C LYS A 333 -16.07 3.35 20.79
N ASP A 334 -15.66 2.13 21.12
CA ASP A 334 -15.32 1.70 22.48
C ASP A 334 -13.80 1.68 22.75
N LYS A 335 -12.98 2.31 21.90
CA LYS A 335 -11.52 2.33 22.06
C LYS A 335 -11.00 3.74 22.35
N PRO A 336 -9.89 3.86 23.10
CA PRO A 336 -9.32 5.18 23.43
C PRO A 336 -9.02 6.05 22.20
N CYS A 337 -8.64 5.43 21.09
CA CYS A 337 -8.36 6.13 19.83
C CYS A 337 -9.57 6.86 19.24
N SER A 338 -10.81 6.49 19.60
CA SER A 338 -12.02 7.21 19.16
C SER A 338 -12.12 8.61 19.75
N GLN A 339 -11.49 8.84 20.89
CA GLN A 339 -11.48 10.13 21.58
C GLN A 339 -10.27 10.98 21.19
N SER A 340 -9.09 10.36 21.10
CA SER A 340 -7.84 11.06 20.84
C SER A 340 -7.52 11.25 19.34
N GLY A 341 -8.18 10.51 18.44
CA GLY A 341 -7.89 10.55 17.01
C GLY A 341 -6.56 9.90 16.62
N GLN A 342 -5.92 9.16 17.52
CA GLN A 342 -4.65 8.48 17.31
C GLN A 342 -4.60 7.14 18.07
N CYS A 343 -3.67 6.26 17.72
CA CYS A 343 -3.45 5.03 18.49
C CYS A 343 -2.64 5.32 19.76
N GLU A 344 -3.29 5.25 20.91
CA GLU A 344 -2.63 5.50 22.19
C GLU A 344 -1.51 4.48 22.49
N VAL A 345 -1.68 3.24 22.07
CA VAL A 345 -0.62 2.21 22.22
C VAL A 345 0.59 2.53 21.34
N LEU A 346 0.40 3.00 20.10
CA LEU A 346 1.52 3.45 19.26
C LEU A 346 2.19 4.71 19.82
N ALA A 347 1.42 5.57 20.49
CA ALA A 347 1.94 6.76 21.15
C ALA A 347 2.93 6.45 22.28
N THR A 348 2.87 5.27 22.89
CA THR A 348 3.84 4.83 23.91
C THR A 348 5.22 4.50 23.34
N LEU A 349 5.36 4.35 22.02
CA LEU A 349 6.67 4.15 21.41
C LEU A 349 7.50 5.43 21.50
N ASN A 350 8.51 5.39 22.36
CA ASN A 350 9.35 6.54 22.61
C ASN A 350 10.24 6.87 21.41
N PRO A 351 10.28 8.12 20.93
CA PRO A 351 11.16 8.57 19.84
C PRO A 351 12.65 8.27 20.06
N ASP A 352 13.16 8.29 21.30
CA ASP A 352 14.55 7.91 21.61
C ASP A 352 14.85 6.46 21.27
N ARG A 353 13.90 5.56 21.50
CA ARG A 353 14.07 4.15 21.13
C ARG A 353 14.16 3.97 19.64
N VAL A 354 13.31 4.70 18.89
CA VAL A 354 13.29 4.68 17.42
C VAL A 354 14.61 5.25 16.89
N PHE A 355 15.05 6.39 17.43
CA PHE A 355 16.33 7.02 17.08
C PHE A 355 17.53 6.08 17.32
N LYS A 356 17.65 5.49 18.53
CA LYS A 356 18.71 4.54 18.85
C LYS A 356 18.71 3.34 17.90
N LYS A 357 17.54 2.82 17.53
CA LYS A 357 17.42 1.72 16.57
C LYS A 357 17.86 2.14 15.18
N ALA A 358 17.50 3.34 14.74
CA ALA A 358 17.96 3.89 13.47
C ALA A 358 19.50 3.97 13.40
N LEU A 359 20.15 4.46 14.46
CA LEU A 359 21.62 4.47 14.57
C LEU A 359 22.20 3.05 14.43
N GLN A 360 21.66 2.07 15.15
CA GLN A 360 22.12 0.67 15.05
C GLN A 360 22.02 0.12 13.63
N LEU A 361 20.90 0.37 12.93
CA LEU A 361 20.69 -0.09 11.56
C LEU A 361 21.65 0.59 10.56
N LEU A 362 22.09 1.80 10.86
CA LEU A 362 23.04 2.58 10.07
C LEU A 362 24.50 2.37 10.49
N ASN A 363 24.77 1.52 11.48
CA ASN A 363 26.10 1.27 12.06
C ASN A 363 26.77 2.55 12.62
N LYS A 364 25.99 3.36 13.32
CA LYS A 364 26.37 4.63 13.95
C LYS A 364 26.30 4.58 15.47
#